data_bdf2af612b287c843c782634bc3889bc
#
_entry.id   bdf2af612b287c843c782634bc3889bc
#
_cell.length_a   1.000
_cell.length_b   1.000
_cell.length_c   1.000
_cell.angle_alpha   90.00
_cell.angle_beta   90.00
_cell.angle_gamma   90.00
#
_symmetry.space_group_name_H-M   'P 1'
#
loop_
_entity.id
_entity.type
_entity.pdbx_description
1 polymer ?
#
loop_
_entity_poly.entity_id
_entity_poly.type
_entity_poly.pdbx_seq_one_letter_code
_entity_poly.pdbx_strand_id
1 'polypeptide(L)'
;MIDSMQTVIKDAAFKRARVRAFLEQNGLDGVVITTREHFAWLTGGGDNHVTLPTNLGFGCAVITKDQQYIVAHSMDADRLMEEQVSGQEYELVSMYWYQGDIRSRAVELVGGNVGSDTVFPGTTDVYMGLVDLHYPMTDLEVARTRWLATVTDDIFSSLARSVYPGMTEKDIEAKLWNLHTINGLEIDGIIVGSDERCFRYRHPIATEKPLQKYLMLHSVARKWGLHCNLTRFVHFGKLPEKVEKVYHCAAKVEAQIFQTIKPGMKFSDILENQKKWYAEMGFEGEWKNHFQGGPTGYVIADGARSLTDKVVQVNQPYEWFITVTGTKTGELSLLTEEGLEISSFCHSSWPGLLLTTSFGAITVPDIMMR
;
A
#
# COMPACT_ATOMS: atom_id res chain seq x y z
N MET A 1 -15.64 -16.48 -6.47
CA MET A 1 -15.66 -15.02 -6.54
C MET A 1 -15.39 -14.50 -5.13
N ILE A 2 -14.27 -13.84 -4.93
CA ILE A 2 -13.87 -13.25 -3.64
C ILE A 2 -14.86 -12.14 -3.20
N ASP A 3 -15.54 -11.52 -4.14
CA ASP A 3 -16.32 -10.29 -3.96
C ASP A 3 -17.81 -10.50 -4.24
N SER A 4 -18.50 -11.33 -3.46
CA SER A 4 -19.96 -11.24 -3.53
C SER A 4 -20.41 -9.92 -2.89
N MET A 5 -21.39 -9.25 -3.48
CA MET A 5 -21.96 -7.98 -2.94
C MET A 5 -22.34 -8.15 -1.46
N GLN A 6 -22.90 -9.29 -1.09
CA GLN A 6 -23.27 -9.57 0.29
C GLN A 6 -22.06 -9.66 1.24
N THR A 7 -20.93 -10.19 0.78
CA THR A 7 -19.68 -10.22 1.56
C THR A 7 -19.15 -8.80 1.81
N VAL A 8 -19.14 -7.98 0.75
CA VAL A 8 -18.70 -6.57 0.85
C VAL A 8 -19.60 -5.77 1.81
N ILE A 9 -20.93 -5.93 1.71
CA ILE A 9 -21.88 -5.23 2.61
C ILE A 9 -21.63 -5.64 4.07
N LYS A 10 -21.42 -6.92 4.35
CA LYS A 10 -21.13 -7.40 5.72
C LYS A 10 -19.81 -6.85 6.26
N ASP A 11 -18.77 -6.85 5.42
CA ASP A 11 -17.45 -6.31 5.76
C ASP A 11 -17.54 -4.80 6.09
N ALA A 12 -18.20 -4.02 5.23
CA ALA A 12 -18.41 -2.59 5.45
C ALA A 12 -19.26 -2.32 6.72
N ALA A 13 -20.27 -3.13 7.00
CA ALA A 13 -21.06 -3.02 8.23
C ALA A 13 -20.22 -3.26 9.49
N PHE A 14 -19.34 -4.27 9.46
CA PHE A 14 -18.40 -4.53 10.54
C PHE A 14 -17.43 -3.34 10.76
N LYS A 15 -16.91 -2.75 9.70
CA LYS A 15 -16.03 -1.57 9.78
C LYS A 15 -16.75 -0.34 10.33
N ARG A 16 -17.98 -0.10 9.90
CA ARG A 16 -18.80 0.98 10.50
C ARG A 16 -19.05 0.78 12.00
N ALA A 17 -19.22 -0.47 12.45
CA ALA A 17 -19.33 -0.75 13.89
C ALA A 17 -18.02 -0.43 14.64
N ARG A 18 -16.84 -0.70 14.04
CA ARG A 18 -15.54 -0.26 14.61
C ARG A 18 -15.44 1.26 14.70
N VAL A 19 -15.90 1.98 13.67
CA VAL A 19 -15.94 3.45 13.71
C VAL A 19 -16.84 3.94 14.82
N ARG A 20 -18.05 3.38 15.00
CA ARG A 20 -18.97 3.79 16.09
C ARG A 20 -18.35 3.56 17.48
N ALA A 21 -17.68 2.43 17.68
CA ALA A 21 -16.93 2.18 18.92
C ALA A 21 -15.79 3.21 19.13
N PHE A 22 -15.10 3.60 18.07
CA PHE A 22 -14.09 4.66 18.11
C PHE A 22 -14.69 6.03 18.48
N LEU A 23 -15.85 6.39 17.94
CA LEU A 23 -16.56 7.62 18.31
C LEU A 23 -16.85 7.66 19.81
N GLU A 24 -17.39 6.58 20.36
CA GLU A 24 -17.70 6.47 21.79
C GLU A 24 -16.45 6.61 22.66
N GLN A 25 -15.37 5.91 22.32
CA GLN A 25 -14.09 5.94 23.05
C GLN A 25 -13.44 7.32 23.06
N ASN A 26 -13.66 8.13 22.02
CA ASN A 26 -13.03 9.44 21.85
C ASN A 26 -13.97 10.62 22.14
N GLY A 27 -15.20 10.36 22.59
CA GLY A 27 -16.17 11.40 22.91
C GLY A 27 -16.62 12.22 21.70
N LEU A 28 -16.64 11.58 20.51
CA LEU A 28 -17.07 12.19 19.26
C LEU A 28 -18.56 11.89 19.00
N ASP A 29 -19.25 12.83 18.38
CA ASP A 29 -20.64 12.65 17.95
C ASP A 29 -20.73 12.08 16.53
N GLY A 30 -19.66 12.27 15.74
CA GLY A 30 -19.52 11.64 14.44
C GLY A 30 -18.14 11.89 13.81
N VAL A 31 -17.91 11.28 12.67
CA VAL A 31 -16.71 11.43 11.86
C VAL A 31 -17.06 11.70 10.41
N VAL A 32 -16.29 12.60 9.78
CA VAL A 32 -16.36 12.92 8.35
C VAL A 32 -15.15 12.32 7.66
N ILE A 33 -15.40 11.38 6.78
CA ILE A 33 -14.39 10.68 5.97
C ILE A 33 -14.32 11.33 4.60
N THR A 34 -13.19 11.94 4.28
CA THR A 34 -12.97 12.71 3.05
C THR A 34 -11.92 12.10 2.14
N THR A 35 -10.99 11.31 2.69
CA THR A 35 -9.89 10.72 1.95
C THR A 35 -10.28 9.43 1.23
N ARG A 36 -9.61 9.14 0.13
CA ARG A 36 -9.81 7.93 -0.67
C ARG A 36 -9.52 6.66 0.14
N GLU A 37 -8.45 6.67 0.93
CA GLU A 37 -8.03 5.53 1.72
C GLU A 37 -9.05 5.13 2.79
N HIS A 38 -9.51 6.09 3.58
CA HIS A 38 -10.50 5.80 4.62
C HIS A 38 -11.89 5.52 4.04
N PHE A 39 -12.25 6.19 2.93
CA PHE A 39 -13.49 5.91 2.23
C PHE A 39 -13.50 4.47 1.70
N ALA A 40 -12.42 4.05 1.03
CA ALA A 40 -12.30 2.69 0.51
C ALA A 40 -12.35 1.65 1.63
N TRP A 41 -11.65 1.87 2.74
CA TRP A 41 -11.72 0.99 3.90
C TRP A 41 -13.14 0.88 4.45
N LEU A 42 -13.78 2.01 4.73
CA LEU A 42 -15.10 2.09 5.35
C LEU A 42 -16.19 1.41 4.51
N THR A 43 -16.09 1.53 3.18
CA THR A 43 -17.11 1.06 2.23
C THR A 43 -16.82 -0.32 1.65
N GLY A 44 -15.73 -0.98 2.12
CA GLY A 44 -15.34 -2.29 1.58
C GLY A 44 -14.83 -2.23 0.15
N GLY A 45 -14.12 -1.17 -0.22
CA GLY A 45 -13.42 -1.02 -1.50
C GLY A 45 -14.05 -0.06 -2.49
N GLY A 46 -15.00 0.77 -2.08
CA GLY A 46 -15.50 1.88 -2.88
C GLY A 46 -14.45 2.98 -3.05
N ASP A 47 -14.60 3.82 -4.04
CA ASP A 47 -13.70 4.95 -4.29
C ASP A 47 -14.48 6.23 -4.56
N ASN A 48 -14.12 7.29 -3.86
CA ASN A 48 -14.75 8.61 -3.98
C ASN A 48 -13.95 9.59 -4.84
N HIS A 49 -12.93 9.12 -5.59
CA HIS A 49 -12.12 10.00 -6.44
C HIS A 49 -12.79 10.36 -7.76
N VAL A 50 -12.31 11.46 -8.34
CA VAL A 50 -12.47 11.86 -9.74
C VAL A 50 -11.10 12.21 -10.32
N THR A 51 -10.29 12.97 -9.58
CA THR A 51 -8.94 13.36 -9.97
C THR A 51 -7.90 12.55 -9.20
N LEU A 52 -6.89 12.02 -9.92
CA LEU A 52 -5.85 11.17 -9.34
C LEU A 52 -4.83 11.91 -8.46
N PRO A 53 -4.44 13.19 -8.72
CA PRO A 53 -3.35 13.85 -7.99
C PRO A 53 -3.70 14.31 -6.56
N THR A 54 -4.75 13.80 -5.98
CA THR A 54 -5.17 14.16 -4.62
C THR A 54 -5.72 12.94 -3.88
N ASN A 55 -5.50 12.90 -2.58
CA ASN A 55 -6.14 11.92 -1.70
C ASN A 55 -7.56 12.33 -1.30
N LEU A 56 -7.99 13.54 -1.61
CA LEU A 56 -9.34 14.00 -1.30
C LEU A 56 -10.33 13.47 -2.32
N GLY A 57 -11.40 12.89 -1.83
CA GLY A 57 -12.53 12.46 -2.65
C GLY A 57 -13.47 13.59 -3.03
N PHE A 58 -14.36 13.33 -3.98
CA PHE A 58 -15.42 14.24 -4.44
C PHE A 58 -16.76 14.03 -3.70
N GLY A 59 -16.73 13.19 -2.67
CA GLY A 59 -17.81 12.97 -1.71
C GLY A 59 -17.26 12.57 -0.37
N CYS A 60 -18.00 12.85 0.70
CA CYS A 60 -17.67 12.47 2.06
C CYS A 60 -18.58 11.34 2.53
N ALA A 61 -18.05 10.38 3.28
CA ALA A 61 -18.88 9.52 4.12
C ALA A 61 -18.95 10.11 5.53
N VAL A 62 -20.13 10.15 6.11
CA VAL A 62 -20.36 10.63 7.47
C VAL A 62 -20.91 9.47 8.29
N ILE A 63 -20.28 9.19 9.44
CA ILE A 63 -20.77 8.19 10.39
C ILE A 63 -21.06 8.89 11.71
N THR A 64 -22.29 8.78 12.18
CA THR A 64 -22.69 9.18 13.52
C THR A 64 -22.96 7.94 14.39
N LYS A 65 -23.36 8.14 15.62
CA LYS A 65 -23.74 7.04 16.53
C LYS A 65 -24.84 6.15 15.92
N ASP A 66 -25.80 6.78 15.23
CA ASP A 66 -27.02 6.09 14.77
C ASP A 66 -27.20 6.09 13.25
N GLN A 67 -26.62 7.05 12.53
CA GLN A 67 -26.84 7.29 11.11
C GLN A 67 -25.55 7.21 10.29
N GLN A 68 -25.69 7.12 8.99
CA GLN A 68 -24.59 7.16 8.03
C GLN A 68 -25.03 7.83 6.73
N TYR A 69 -24.21 8.74 6.22
CA TYR A 69 -24.55 9.56 5.06
C TYR A 69 -23.41 9.52 4.02
N ILE A 70 -23.81 9.66 2.74
CA ILE A 70 -22.91 10.13 1.68
C ILE A 70 -23.31 11.59 1.42
N VAL A 71 -22.34 12.50 1.57
CA VAL A 71 -22.51 13.93 1.25
C VAL A 71 -21.71 14.22 0.00
N ALA A 72 -22.38 14.64 -1.06
CA ALA A 72 -21.74 14.87 -2.35
C ALA A 72 -22.43 15.99 -3.13
N HIS A 73 -21.70 16.58 -4.09
CA HIS A 73 -22.35 17.40 -5.09
C HIS A 73 -23.16 16.52 -6.06
N SER A 74 -24.27 17.09 -6.58
CA SER A 74 -25.20 16.36 -7.45
C SER A 74 -24.57 15.72 -8.67
N MET A 75 -23.43 16.24 -9.13
CA MET A 75 -22.71 15.68 -10.28
C MET A 75 -22.06 14.32 -10.00
N ASP A 76 -21.77 13.97 -8.73
CA ASP A 76 -21.14 12.73 -8.32
C ASP A 76 -22.03 11.85 -7.42
N ALA A 77 -23.14 12.38 -6.95
CA ALA A 77 -24.01 11.79 -5.95
C ALA A 77 -24.53 10.39 -6.37
N ASP A 78 -25.11 10.29 -7.56
CA ASP A 78 -25.69 9.04 -8.07
C ASP A 78 -24.60 7.97 -8.27
N ARG A 79 -23.46 8.35 -8.87
CA ARG A 79 -22.33 7.43 -9.04
C ARG A 79 -21.81 6.86 -7.70
N LEU A 80 -21.69 7.70 -6.69
CA LEU A 80 -21.24 7.25 -5.37
C LEU A 80 -22.26 6.28 -4.74
N MET A 81 -23.53 6.60 -4.80
CA MET A 81 -24.58 5.74 -4.23
C MET A 81 -24.72 4.41 -4.97
N GLU A 82 -24.76 4.43 -6.29
CA GLU A 82 -25.07 3.27 -7.10
C GLU A 82 -23.87 2.34 -7.29
N GLU A 83 -22.65 2.90 -7.46
CA GLU A 83 -21.45 2.13 -7.79
C GLU A 83 -20.53 1.90 -6.60
N GLN A 84 -20.48 2.83 -5.62
CA GLN A 84 -19.45 2.76 -4.57
C GLN A 84 -19.99 2.25 -3.22
N VAL A 85 -21.24 2.52 -2.90
CA VAL A 85 -21.86 2.13 -1.61
C VAL A 85 -23.19 1.38 -1.78
N SER A 86 -23.44 0.80 -2.94
CA SER A 86 -24.68 0.08 -3.26
C SER A 86 -25.04 -0.96 -2.19
N GLY A 87 -26.27 -0.92 -1.70
CA GLY A 87 -26.78 -1.84 -0.68
C GLY A 87 -26.26 -1.65 0.73
N GLN A 88 -25.50 -0.57 1.01
CA GLN A 88 -24.89 -0.31 2.32
C GLN A 88 -25.69 0.63 3.23
N GLU A 89 -26.93 0.95 2.85
CA GLU A 89 -27.90 1.71 3.68
C GLU A 89 -27.41 3.14 4.04
N TYR A 90 -26.61 3.77 3.17
CA TYR A 90 -26.29 5.18 3.33
C TYR A 90 -27.47 6.08 2.90
N GLU A 91 -27.70 7.14 3.66
CA GLU A 91 -28.59 8.23 3.26
C GLU A 91 -27.81 9.23 2.41
N LEU A 92 -28.38 9.63 1.25
CA LEU A 92 -27.74 10.61 0.37
C LEU A 92 -28.13 12.03 0.80
N VAL A 93 -27.09 12.87 0.99
CA VAL A 93 -27.24 14.32 1.10
C VAL A 93 -26.58 14.98 -0.09
N SER A 94 -27.37 15.25 -1.12
CA SER A 94 -26.91 15.87 -2.37
C SER A 94 -27.02 17.40 -2.31
N MET A 95 -26.00 18.08 -2.85
CA MET A 95 -25.95 19.55 -2.96
C MET A 95 -25.60 19.95 -4.37
N TYR A 96 -26.12 21.07 -4.85
CA TYR A 96 -25.59 21.67 -6.06
C TYR A 96 -24.23 22.33 -5.78
N TRP A 97 -23.31 22.29 -6.76
CA TRP A 97 -21.94 22.79 -6.62
C TRP A 97 -21.80 24.23 -6.12
N TYR A 98 -22.81 25.07 -6.36
CA TYR A 98 -22.85 26.48 -5.95
C TYR A 98 -23.46 26.70 -4.57
N GLN A 99 -23.95 25.66 -3.88
CA GLN A 99 -24.58 25.77 -2.56
C GLN A 99 -23.58 25.72 -1.40
N GLY A 100 -22.31 25.51 -1.67
CA GLY A 100 -21.25 25.52 -0.67
C GLY A 100 -20.38 24.27 -0.66
N ASP A 101 -19.59 24.13 0.40
CA ASP A 101 -18.65 23.04 0.59
C ASP A 101 -19.37 21.82 1.24
N ILE A 102 -19.25 20.65 0.63
CA ILE A 102 -19.81 19.39 1.14
C ILE A 102 -19.27 19.03 2.53
N ARG A 103 -18.04 19.41 2.87
CA ARG A 103 -17.43 19.15 4.19
C ARG A 103 -18.11 19.96 5.28
N SER A 104 -18.40 21.23 5.01
CA SER A 104 -19.17 22.07 5.93
C SER A 104 -20.55 21.48 6.19
N ARG A 105 -21.22 21.00 5.11
CA ARG A 105 -22.52 20.32 5.24
C ARG A 105 -22.42 19.02 6.05
N ALA A 106 -21.32 18.27 5.88
CA ALA A 106 -21.07 17.04 6.66
C ALA A 106 -20.92 17.34 8.16
N VAL A 107 -20.23 18.44 8.53
CA VAL A 107 -20.10 18.87 9.93
C VAL A 107 -21.48 19.26 10.52
N GLU A 108 -22.31 19.99 9.76
CA GLU A 108 -23.66 20.34 10.20
C GLU A 108 -24.55 19.12 10.48
N LEU A 109 -24.40 18.06 9.67
CA LEU A 109 -25.16 16.81 9.85
C LEU A 109 -24.79 16.07 11.13
N VAL A 110 -23.52 16.11 11.52
CA VAL A 110 -23.06 15.49 12.77
C VAL A 110 -23.54 16.30 13.96
N GLY A 111 -23.30 17.61 13.95
CA GLY A 111 -23.49 18.46 15.15
C GLY A 111 -22.51 18.06 16.28
N GLY A 112 -22.23 18.97 17.20
CA GLY A 112 -21.37 18.65 18.36
C GLY A 112 -19.89 18.41 18.01
N ASN A 113 -19.27 17.38 18.60
CA ASN A 113 -17.84 17.06 18.45
C ASN A 113 -17.61 16.21 17.19
N VAL A 114 -16.99 16.78 16.17
CA VAL A 114 -16.77 16.13 14.87
C VAL A 114 -15.31 15.75 14.69
N GLY A 115 -15.04 14.47 14.44
CA GLY A 115 -13.74 14.02 13.95
C GLY A 115 -13.66 14.09 12.42
N SER A 116 -12.47 14.23 11.86
CA SER A 116 -12.26 14.06 10.43
C SER A 116 -10.87 13.51 10.12
N ASP A 117 -10.77 12.82 8.98
CA ASP A 117 -9.49 12.34 8.41
C ASP A 117 -8.67 13.43 7.71
N THR A 118 -9.20 14.63 7.63
CA THR A 118 -8.48 15.84 7.16
C THR A 118 -8.83 17.03 8.04
N VAL A 119 -7.90 17.96 8.19
CA VAL A 119 -8.12 19.16 9.02
C VAL A 119 -8.89 20.21 8.24
N PHE A 120 -10.08 20.56 8.72
CA PHE A 120 -10.87 21.68 8.22
C PHE A 120 -11.74 22.27 9.34
N PRO A 121 -12.33 23.49 9.18
CA PRO A 121 -13.04 24.16 10.25
C PRO A 121 -14.17 23.33 10.88
N GLY A 122 -14.19 23.27 12.20
CA GLY A 122 -15.20 22.53 12.96
C GLY A 122 -14.88 21.06 13.22
N THR A 123 -13.68 20.60 12.88
CA THR A 123 -13.28 19.20 13.07
C THR A 123 -12.01 19.04 13.91
N THR A 124 -11.91 17.88 14.55
CA THR A 124 -10.69 17.37 15.19
C THR A 124 -10.03 16.34 14.29
N ASP A 125 -8.69 16.43 14.13
CA ASP A 125 -7.91 15.45 13.39
C ASP A 125 -7.97 14.08 14.08
N VAL A 126 -8.47 13.08 13.36
CA VAL A 126 -8.52 11.69 13.81
C VAL A 126 -7.88 10.73 12.80
N TYR A 127 -7.11 11.24 11.82
CA TYR A 127 -6.53 10.45 10.75
C TYR A 127 -5.82 9.20 11.25
N MET A 128 -4.86 9.36 12.16
CA MET A 128 -4.09 8.21 12.68
C MET A 128 -4.92 7.26 13.54
N GLY A 129 -5.95 7.76 14.22
CA GLY A 129 -6.92 6.92 14.94
C GLY A 129 -7.71 6.03 13.98
N LEU A 130 -8.09 6.54 12.84
CA LEU A 130 -8.77 5.78 11.78
C LEU A 130 -7.82 4.77 11.12
N VAL A 131 -6.55 5.14 10.87
CA VAL A 131 -5.52 4.19 10.37
C VAL A 131 -5.38 2.99 11.29
N ASP A 132 -5.41 3.19 12.61
CA ASP A 132 -5.32 2.09 13.57
C ASP A 132 -6.54 1.15 13.50
N LEU A 133 -7.70 1.64 13.04
CA LEU A 133 -8.88 0.82 12.79
C LEU A 133 -8.75 -0.08 11.56
N HIS A 134 -7.81 0.15 10.66
CA HIS A 134 -7.59 -0.73 9.50
C HIS A 134 -7.11 -2.13 9.92
N TYR A 135 -6.55 -2.27 11.10
CA TYR A 135 -5.96 -3.53 11.58
C TYR A 135 -6.65 -4.08 12.83
N PRO A 136 -6.68 -5.42 12.99
CA PRO A 136 -6.35 -6.43 11.99
C PRO A 136 -7.31 -6.38 10.79
N MET A 137 -6.82 -6.79 9.63
CA MET A 137 -7.65 -6.93 8.42
C MET A 137 -8.69 -8.05 8.58
N THR A 138 -9.80 -7.90 7.90
CA THR A 138 -10.85 -8.92 7.77
C THR A 138 -10.43 -10.04 6.81
N ASP A 139 -11.13 -11.17 6.81
CA ASP A 139 -10.87 -12.27 5.88
C ASP A 139 -11.02 -11.83 4.41
N LEU A 140 -11.95 -10.93 4.13
CA LEU A 140 -12.13 -10.36 2.79
C LEU A 140 -10.90 -9.55 2.38
N GLU A 141 -10.39 -8.72 3.27
CA GLU A 141 -9.20 -7.89 3.01
C GLU A 141 -7.94 -8.74 2.85
N VAL A 142 -7.77 -9.77 3.66
CA VAL A 142 -6.69 -10.76 3.53
C VAL A 142 -6.73 -11.44 2.16
N ALA A 143 -7.90 -11.92 1.73
CA ALA A 143 -8.06 -12.56 0.42
C ALA A 143 -7.77 -11.59 -0.74
N ARG A 144 -8.22 -10.33 -0.64
CA ARG A 144 -7.94 -9.28 -1.61
C ARG A 144 -6.45 -8.89 -1.67
N THR A 145 -5.79 -8.81 -0.52
CA THR A 145 -4.36 -8.55 -0.42
C THR A 145 -3.55 -9.63 -1.16
N ARG A 146 -3.87 -10.91 -0.93
CA ARG A 146 -3.24 -12.03 -1.65
C ARG A 146 -3.46 -11.98 -3.16
N TRP A 147 -4.69 -11.68 -3.57
CA TRP A 147 -5.03 -11.53 -4.98
C TRP A 147 -4.25 -10.37 -5.63
N LEU A 148 -4.22 -9.21 -4.99
CA LEU A 148 -3.52 -8.03 -5.47
C LEU A 148 -2.01 -8.30 -5.60
N ALA A 149 -1.42 -8.96 -4.61
CA ALA A 149 -0.02 -9.36 -4.62
C ALA A 149 0.31 -10.28 -5.80
N THR A 150 -0.51 -11.31 -6.02
CA THR A 150 -0.34 -12.27 -7.12
C THR A 150 -0.45 -11.59 -8.48
N VAL A 151 -1.49 -10.78 -8.71
CA VAL A 151 -1.67 -10.09 -10.00
C VAL A 151 -0.55 -9.09 -10.26
N THR A 152 -0.08 -8.39 -9.23
CA THR A 152 1.04 -7.45 -9.37
C THR A 152 2.33 -8.19 -9.74
N ASP A 153 2.64 -9.33 -9.12
CA ASP A 153 3.80 -10.14 -9.46
C ASP A 153 3.73 -10.70 -10.90
N ASP A 154 2.56 -11.17 -11.33
CA ASP A 154 2.34 -11.64 -12.71
C ASP A 154 2.58 -10.53 -13.74
N ILE A 155 2.13 -9.30 -13.46
CA ILE A 155 2.41 -8.12 -14.27
C ILE A 155 3.91 -7.87 -14.39
N PHE A 156 4.64 -7.88 -13.27
CA PHE A 156 6.09 -7.67 -13.26
C PHE A 156 6.83 -8.79 -13.99
N SER A 157 6.42 -10.02 -13.77
CA SER A 157 6.98 -11.21 -14.43
C SER A 157 6.78 -11.16 -15.96
N SER A 158 5.60 -10.74 -16.41
CA SER A 158 5.27 -10.55 -17.83
C SER A 158 6.09 -9.41 -18.45
N LEU A 159 6.12 -8.25 -17.80
CA LEU A 159 6.88 -7.10 -18.28
C LEU A 159 8.37 -7.43 -18.38
N ALA A 160 8.98 -8.01 -17.35
CA ALA A 160 10.39 -8.33 -17.30
C ALA A 160 10.82 -9.27 -18.43
N ARG A 161 9.92 -10.16 -18.87
CA ARG A 161 10.18 -11.03 -20.04
C ARG A 161 10.04 -10.32 -21.38
N SER A 162 9.36 -9.17 -21.43
CA SER A 162 9.11 -8.42 -22.67
C SER A 162 10.08 -7.27 -22.90
N VAL A 163 10.79 -6.81 -21.87
CA VAL A 163 11.77 -5.72 -22.00
C VAL A 163 13.07 -6.20 -22.63
N TYR A 164 13.80 -5.30 -23.27
CA TYR A 164 15.09 -5.58 -23.90
C TYR A 164 15.97 -4.31 -23.94
N PRO A 165 17.29 -4.45 -24.02
CA PRO A 165 18.21 -3.32 -24.19
C PRO A 165 17.85 -2.45 -25.39
N GLY A 166 17.88 -1.12 -25.20
CA GLY A 166 17.47 -0.14 -26.21
C GLY A 166 16.07 0.44 -26.02
N MET A 167 15.18 -0.24 -25.27
CA MET A 167 13.94 0.40 -24.87
C MET A 167 14.22 1.56 -23.91
N THR A 168 13.50 2.67 -24.03
CA THR A 168 13.62 3.78 -23.07
C THR A 168 12.94 3.46 -21.75
N GLU A 169 13.36 4.12 -20.66
CA GLU A 169 12.68 3.99 -19.37
C GLU A 169 11.19 4.35 -19.51
N LYS A 170 10.86 5.36 -20.34
CA LYS A 170 9.46 5.75 -20.61
C LYS A 170 8.66 4.71 -21.39
N ASP A 171 9.26 4.02 -22.35
CA ASP A 171 8.59 2.91 -23.04
C ASP A 171 8.24 1.78 -22.06
N ILE A 172 9.15 1.50 -21.11
CA ILE A 172 8.96 0.48 -20.10
C ILE A 172 7.89 0.92 -19.09
N GLU A 173 7.94 2.18 -18.66
CA GLU A 173 6.92 2.78 -17.78
C GLU A 173 5.52 2.70 -18.42
N ALA A 174 5.39 3.08 -19.68
CA ALA A 174 4.11 3.03 -20.40
C ALA A 174 3.56 1.60 -20.51
N LYS A 175 4.43 0.61 -20.71
CA LYS A 175 4.03 -0.81 -20.69
C LYS A 175 3.55 -1.23 -19.31
N LEU A 176 4.22 -0.79 -18.25
CA LEU A 176 3.85 -1.11 -16.87
C LEU A 176 2.47 -0.49 -16.54
N TRP A 177 2.22 0.76 -16.91
CA TRP A 177 0.91 1.41 -16.82
C TRP A 177 -0.18 0.60 -17.53
N ASN A 178 0.07 0.24 -18.79
CA ASN A 178 -0.90 -0.53 -19.57
C ASN A 178 -1.24 -1.87 -18.93
N LEU A 179 -0.22 -2.61 -18.46
CA LEU A 179 -0.42 -3.92 -17.82
C LEU A 179 -1.25 -3.81 -16.53
N HIS A 180 -1.04 -2.78 -15.71
CA HIS A 180 -1.88 -2.56 -14.53
C HIS A 180 -3.32 -2.27 -14.94
N THR A 181 -3.52 -1.33 -15.86
CA THR A 181 -4.86 -0.90 -16.29
C THR A 181 -5.69 -2.05 -16.88
N ILE A 182 -5.12 -2.85 -17.79
CA ILE A 182 -5.85 -3.98 -18.40
C ILE A 182 -6.14 -5.12 -17.42
N ASN A 183 -5.41 -5.20 -16.30
CA ASN A 183 -5.70 -6.12 -15.19
C ASN A 183 -6.61 -5.50 -14.12
N GLY A 184 -7.16 -4.30 -14.38
CA GLY A 184 -8.09 -3.61 -13.50
C GLY A 184 -7.46 -3.10 -12.22
N LEU A 185 -6.17 -2.77 -12.24
CA LEU A 185 -5.43 -2.13 -11.17
C LEU A 185 -5.23 -0.64 -11.47
N GLU A 186 -5.26 0.18 -10.43
CA GLU A 186 -4.79 1.55 -10.42
C GLU A 186 -3.30 1.59 -10.05
N ILE A 187 -2.65 2.72 -10.28
CA ILE A 187 -1.27 2.96 -9.89
C ILE A 187 -1.20 4.29 -9.13
N ASP A 188 -0.77 4.26 -7.87
CA ASP A 188 -0.53 5.44 -7.06
C ASP A 188 0.94 5.91 -7.11
N GLY A 189 1.84 5.06 -7.61
CA GLY A 189 3.24 5.39 -7.84
C GLY A 189 3.92 4.43 -8.80
N ILE A 190 4.85 4.95 -9.61
CA ILE A 190 5.63 4.16 -10.55
C ILE A 190 7.07 4.68 -10.60
N ILE A 191 8.01 3.77 -10.62
CA ILE A 191 9.42 4.09 -10.74
C ILE A 191 10.06 3.12 -11.71
N VAL A 192 10.64 3.66 -12.77
CA VAL A 192 11.45 2.91 -13.73
C VAL A 192 12.79 3.62 -13.87
N GLY A 193 13.86 2.91 -13.55
CA GLY A 193 15.21 3.44 -13.66
C GLY A 193 16.17 2.40 -14.21
N SER A 194 17.19 2.85 -14.92
CA SER A 194 18.14 1.96 -15.56
C SER A 194 19.60 2.32 -15.30
N ASP A 195 20.42 1.28 -15.26
CA ASP A 195 21.89 1.33 -15.22
C ASP A 195 22.45 2.22 -14.10
N GLU A 196 23.25 3.24 -14.41
CA GLU A 196 23.83 4.16 -13.43
C GLU A 196 22.80 4.95 -12.64
N ARG A 197 21.58 5.13 -13.16
CA ARG A 197 20.52 5.87 -12.46
C ARG A 197 20.02 5.11 -11.24
N CYS A 198 20.05 3.76 -11.25
CA CYS A 198 19.74 2.94 -10.07
C CYS A 198 20.72 3.18 -8.92
N PHE A 199 21.98 3.56 -9.22
CA PHE A 199 23.00 3.88 -8.22
C PHE A 199 22.96 5.32 -7.73
N ARG A 200 22.38 6.23 -8.54
CA ARG A 200 22.35 7.67 -8.24
C ARG A 200 21.08 8.10 -7.51
N TYR A 201 19.97 7.44 -7.79
CA TYR A 201 18.66 7.86 -7.32
C TYR A 201 17.92 6.71 -6.65
N ARG A 202 17.32 6.96 -5.50
CA ARG A 202 16.41 5.99 -4.84
C ARG A 202 15.07 5.87 -5.60
N HIS A 203 14.62 6.98 -6.14
CA HIS A 203 13.38 7.08 -6.91
C HIS A 203 13.66 7.73 -8.28
N PRO A 204 14.28 7.01 -9.22
CA PRO A 204 14.47 7.53 -10.58
C PRO A 204 13.12 7.59 -11.31
N ILE A 205 12.74 8.81 -11.68
CA ILE A 205 11.58 9.00 -12.56
C ILE A 205 12.01 8.68 -14.00
N ALA A 206 11.18 7.95 -14.74
CA ALA A 206 11.47 7.50 -16.09
C ALA A 206 11.79 8.65 -17.05
N THR A 207 12.81 8.43 -17.86
CA THR A 207 13.30 9.38 -18.88
C THR A 207 13.41 8.70 -20.25
N GLU A 208 13.84 9.45 -21.27
CA GLU A 208 14.15 8.91 -22.61
C GLU A 208 15.47 8.11 -22.63
N LYS A 209 16.12 7.87 -21.49
CA LYS A 209 17.32 7.07 -21.42
C LYS A 209 17.04 5.63 -21.85
N PRO A 210 17.80 5.11 -22.84
CA PRO A 210 17.68 3.71 -23.22
C PRO A 210 18.33 2.79 -22.17
N LEU A 211 17.62 1.72 -21.82
CA LEU A 211 18.13 0.62 -21.03
C LEU A 211 19.34 -0.03 -21.69
N GLN A 212 20.42 -0.26 -20.93
CA GLN A 212 21.57 -1.00 -21.40
C GLN A 212 21.64 -2.41 -20.79
N LYS A 213 21.70 -2.50 -19.45
CA LYS A 213 21.90 -3.79 -18.76
C LYS A 213 21.09 -3.98 -17.50
N TYR A 214 20.91 -2.95 -16.68
CA TYR A 214 20.32 -3.06 -15.35
C TYR A 214 19.06 -2.22 -15.24
N LEU A 215 17.96 -2.85 -14.89
CA LEU A 215 16.64 -2.22 -14.84
C LEU A 215 16.02 -2.42 -13.47
N MET A 216 15.56 -1.35 -12.86
CA MET A 216 14.67 -1.33 -11.72
C MET A 216 13.24 -1.08 -12.18
N LEU A 217 12.34 -1.93 -11.75
CA LEU A 217 10.89 -1.82 -11.87
C LEU A 217 10.28 -1.68 -10.49
N HIS A 218 9.45 -0.69 -10.29
CA HIS A 218 8.66 -0.53 -9.07
C HIS A 218 7.31 0.09 -9.39
N SER A 219 6.26 -0.41 -8.76
CA SER A 219 4.95 0.24 -8.76
C SER A 219 4.27 0.13 -7.40
N VAL A 220 3.41 1.09 -7.14
CA VAL A 220 2.42 1.09 -6.07
C VAL A 220 1.08 0.76 -6.74
N ALA A 221 0.80 -0.54 -6.89
CA ALA A 221 -0.47 -1.01 -7.43
C ALA A 221 -1.57 -0.82 -6.39
N ARG A 222 -2.77 -0.45 -6.85
CA ARG A 222 -3.93 -0.23 -5.97
C ARG A 222 -5.18 -0.90 -6.52
N LYS A 223 -5.94 -1.55 -5.64
CA LYS A 223 -7.30 -2.03 -5.93
C LYS A 223 -8.12 -2.13 -4.64
N TRP A 224 -9.39 -1.78 -4.71
CA TRP A 224 -10.30 -1.69 -3.54
C TRP A 224 -9.75 -0.79 -2.42
N GLY A 225 -8.86 0.14 -2.75
CA GLY A 225 -8.12 0.96 -1.80
C GLY A 225 -6.89 0.31 -1.19
N LEU A 226 -6.68 -0.99 -1.36
CA LEU A 226 -5.49 -1.72 -0.89
C LEU A 226 -4.30 -1.50 -1.82
N HIS A 227 -3.10 -1.42 -1.25
CA HIS A 227 -1.86 -1.21 -1.98
C HIS A 227 -0.98 -2.47 -2.02
N CYS A 228 -0.23 -2.60 -3.11
CA CYS A 228 0.88 -3.51 -3.26
C CYS A 228 2.06 -2.75 -3.88
N ASN A 229 3.07 -2.47 -3.06
CA ASN A 229 4.33 -1.91 -3.55
C ASN A 229 5.27 -3.05 -3.88
N LEU A 230 5.61 -3.21 -5.14
CA LEU A 230 6.49 -4.27 -5.60
C LEU A 230 7.73 -3.69 -6.27
N THR A 231 8.90 -4.23 -5.92
CA THR A 231 10.16 -3.88 -6.57
C THR A 231 10.81 -5.13 -7.16
N ARG A 232 11.24 -5.04 -8.41
CA ARG A 232 11.95 -6.11 -9.12
C ARG A 232 13.09 -5.54 -9.94
N PHE A 233 14.13 -6.37 -10.14
CA PHE A 233 15.28 -6.03 -10.96
C PHE A 233 15.49 -7.03 -12.08
N VAL A 234 15.89 -6.52 -13.24
CA VAL A 234 16.31 -7.32 -14.40
C VAL A 234 17.75 -6.94 -14.77
N HIS A 235 18.60 -7.93 -15.11
CA HIS A 235 19.93 -7.68 -15.61
C HIS A 235 20.19 -8.46 -16.89
N PHE A 236 20.71 -7.77 -17.91
CA PHE A 236 21.08 -8.36 -19.19
C PHE A 236 22.56 -8.70 -19.24
N GLY A 237 22.86 -9.99 -19.51
CA GLY A 237 24.21 -10.52 -19.51
C GLY A 237 24.75 -10.80 -18.10
N LYS A 238 26.05 -10.98 -17.95
CA LYS A 238 26.69 -11.36 -16.69
C LYS A 238 26.50 -10.29 -15.62
N LEU A 239 26.00 -10.69 -14.45
CA LEU A 239 25.80 -9.81 -13.30
C LEU A 239 27.16 -9.32 -12.75
N PRO A 240 27.40 -8.01 -12.61
CA PRO A 240 28.59 -7.50 -11.97
C PRO A 240 28.62 -7.83 -10.46
N GLU A 241 29.74 -8.22 -9.92
CA GLU A 241 29.93 -8.53 -8.49
C GLU A 241 29.45 -7.39 -7.57
N LYS A 242 29.66 -6.15 -7.98
CA LYS A 242 29.17 -4.99 -7.24
C LYS A 242 27.63 -4.98 -7.12
N VAL A 243 26.90 -5.33 -8.19
CA VAL A 243 25.44 -5.38 -8.19
C VAL A 243 24.96 -6.54 -7.31
N GLU A 244 25.56 -7.72 -7.50
CA GLU A 244 25.26 -8.91 -6.72
C GLU A 244 25.44 -8.65 -5.20
N LYS A 245 26.57 -8.06 -4.81
CA LYS A 245 26.87 -7.75 -3.41
C LYS A 245 25.85 -6.84 -2.76
N VAL A 246 25.45 -5.74 -3.42
CA VAL A 246 24.46 -4.80 -2.85
C VAL A 246 23.07 -5.43 -2.81
N TYR A 247 22.70 -6.22 -3.84
CA TYR A 247 21.43 -6.93 -3.87
C TYR A 247 21.31 -7.98 -2.76
N HIS A 248 22.35 -8.81 -2.60
CA HIS A 248 22.40 -9.82 -1.55
C HIS A 248 22.29 -9.20 -0.15
N CYS A 249 22.87 -8.01 0.07
CA CYS A 249 22.69 -7.30 1.34
C CYS A 249 21.22 -6.94 1.57
N ALA A 250 20.60 -6.25 0.62
CA ALA A 250 19.21 -5.85 0.75
C ALA A 250 18.28 -7.07 0.93
N ALA A 251 18.42 -8.07 0.07
CA ALA A 251 17.64 -9.31 0.13
C ALA A 251 17.82 -10.06 1.46
N LYS A 252 19.04 -10.10 2.01
CA LYS A 252 19.30 -10.78 3.29
C LYS A 252 18.71 -10.04 4.49
N VAL A 253 18.79 -8.70 4.50
CA VAL A 253 18.14 -7.89 5.55
C VAL A 253 16.63 -8.10 5.53
N GLU A 254 16.00 -8.05 4.35
CA GLU A 254 14.56 -8.31 4.20
C GLU A 254 14.19 -9.74 4.60
N ALA A 255 14.96 -10.74 4.17
CA ALA A 255 14.79 -12.15 4.53
C ALA A 255 14.81 -12.37 6.06
N GLN A 256 15.69 -11.67 6.77
CA GLN A 256 15.78 -11.75 8.23
C GLN A 256 14.56 -11.13 8.91
N ILE A 257 13.96 -10.08 8.33
CA ILE A 257 12.67 -9.55 8.81
C ILE A 257 11.60 -10.63 8.65
N PHE A 258 11.48 -11.23 7.48
CA PHE A 258 10.48 -12.27 7.20
C PHE A 258 10.57 -13.46 8.15
N GLN A 259 11.78 -13.83 8.58
CA GLN A 259 12.01 -14.95 9.48
C GLN A 259 11.80 -14.61 10.97
N THR A 260 11.85 -13.33 11.34
CA THR A 260 11.85 -12.92 12.75
C THR A 260 10.59 -12.20 13.20
N ILE A 261 9.87 -11.58 12.26
CA ILE A 261 8.64 -10.83 12.58
C ILE A 261 7.58 -11.75 13.17
N LYS A 262 6.98 -11.31 14.28
CA LYS A 262 5.89 -12.03 14.95
C LYS A 262 5.00 -11.07 15.72
N PRO A 263 3.75 -11.46 16.02
CA PRO A 263 2.82 -10.65 16.78
C PRO A 263 3.41 -10.18 18.11
N GLY A 264 3.15 -8.93 18.46
CA GLY A 264 3.62 -8.31 19.69
C GLY A 264 5.02 -7.70 19.64
N MET A 265 5.80 -7.89 18.56
CA MET A 265 7.07 -7.18 18.38
C MET A 265 6.81 -5.69 18.16
N LYS A 266 7.63 -4.84 18.76
CA LYS A 266 7.60 -3.40 18.52
C LYS A 266 8.24 -3.08 17.18
N PHE A 267 7.67 -2.11 16.45
CA PHE A 267 8.28 -1.65 15.20
C PHE A 267 9.66 -1.01 15.41
N SER A 268 9.86 -0.31 16.52
CA SER A 268 11.18 0.23 16.90
C SER A 268 12.24 -0.86 17.06
N ASP A 269 11.90 -2.04 17.63
CA ASP A 269 12.83 -3.15 17.79
C ASP A 269 13.19 -3.78 16.42
N ILE A 270 12.23 -3.84 15.49
CA ILE A 270 12.49 -4.31 14.13
C ILE A 270 13.49 -3.40 13.44
N LEU A 271 13.35 -2.08 13.57
CA LEU A 271 14.29 -1.11 13.00
C LEU A 271 15.70 -1.27 13.60
N GLU A 272 15.80 -1.47 14.92
CA GLU A 272 17.11 -1.71 15.56
C GLU A 272 17.78 -2.99 15.07
N ASN A 273 17.02 -4.04 14.78
CA ASN A 273 17.52 -5.26 14.17
C ASN A 273 17.99 -5.02 12.73
N GLN A 274 17.22 -4.29 11.92
CA GLN A 274 17.65 -3.91 10.57
C GLN A 274 18.99 -3.16 10.57
N LYS A 275 19.19 -2.20 11.47
CA LYS A 275 20.45 -1.46 11.62
C LYS A 275 21.63 -2.40 11.87
N LYS A 276 21.47 -3.39 12.74
CA LYS A 276 22.48 -4.40 13.03
C LYS A 276 22.81 -5.25 11.78
N TRP A 277 21.78 -5.74 11.09
CA TRP A 277 21.97 -6.58 9.91
C TRP A 277 22.64 -5.85 8.75
N TYR A 278 22.34 -4.57 8.54
CA TYR A 278 23.09 -3.74 7.59
C TYR A 278 24.57 -3.63 7.97
N ALA A 279 24.87 -3.39 9.24
CA ALA A 279 26.25 -3.28 9.72
C ALA A 279 27.02 -4.61 9.58
N GLU A 280 26.40 -5.75 9.92
CA GLU A 280 26.99 -7.10 9.75
C GLU A 280 27.34 -7.41 8.29
N MET A 281 26.61 -6.84 7.33
CA MET A 281 26.87 -6.98 5.90
C MET A 281 27.87 -5.96 5.34
N GLY A 282 28.39 -5.05 6.19
CA GLY A 282 29.33 -3.99 5.81
C GLY A 282 28.67 -2.78 5.12
N PHE A 283 27.37 -2.55 5.37
CA PHE A 283 26.60 -1.44 4.83
C PHE A 283 26.00 -0.56 5.93
N GLU A 284 26.74 -0.35 7.00
CA GLU A 284 26.32 0.50 8.11
C GLU A 284 25.87 1.89 7.62
N GLY A 285 24.71 2.32 8.09
CA GLY A 285 24.15 3.64 7.77
C GLY A 285 23.32 3.71 6.48
N GLU A 286 23.30 2.70 5.62
CA GLU A 286 22.44 2.69 4.41
C GLU A 286 20.95 2.80 4.76
N TRP A 287 20.52 2.27 5.89
CA TRP A 287 19.15 2.40 6.39
C TRP A 287 18.67 3.85 6.54
N LYS A 288 19.57 4.83 6.68
CA LYS A 288 19.25 6.27 6.80
C LYS A 288 18.79 6.88 5.47
N ASN A 289 19.11 6.24 4.37
CA ASN A 289 18.88 6.78 3.02
C ASN A 289 17.46 6.53 2.51
N HIS A 290 16.64 5.77 3.26
CA HIS A 290 15.23 5.51 2.95
C HIS A 290 14.50 5.08 4.23
N PHE A 291 13.21 5.36 4.37
CA PHE A 291 12.41 4.70 5.39
C PHE A 291 12.33 3.20 5.11
N GLN A 292 12.28 2.39 6.17
CA GLN A 292 12.56 0.95 6.04
C GLN A 292 11.30 0.09 5.83
N GLY A 293 10.16 0.73 5.60
CA GLY A 293 8.88 0.04 5.46
C GLY A 293 8.08 -0.04 6.76
N GLY A 294 7.02 -0.80 6.73
CA GLY A 294 6.09 -0.96 7.85
C GLY A 294 4.76 -1.56 7.40
N PRO A 295 3.71 -1.48 8.22
CA PRO A 295 2.40 -1.92 7.83
C PRO A 295 1.89 -1.14 6.62
N THR A 296 1.16 -1.84 5.77
CA THR A 296 0.55 -1.30 4.55
C THR A 296 -0.92 -1.73 4.47
N GLY A 297 -1.59 -1.42 3.40
CA GLY A 297 -2.98 -1.74 3.14
C GLY A 297 -3.67 -0.57 2.46
N TYR A 298 -4.59 0.08 3.13
CA TYR A 298 -5.26 1.28 2.60
C TYR A 298 -4.36 2.52 2.60
N VAL A 299 -3.36 2.56 3.46
CA VAL A 299 -2.32 3.59 3.46
C VAL A 299 -1.05 2.96 2.89
N ILE A 300 -0.38 3.68 1.99
CA ILE A 300 0.94 3.28 1.47
C ILE A 300 1.89 3.19 2.67
N ALA A 301 2.61 2.10 2.75
CA ALA A 301 3.46 1.70 3.87
C ALA A 301 3.80 2.78 4.90
N ASP A 302 3.28 2.65 6.11
CA ASP A 302 3.48 3.60 7.22
C ASP A 302 4.91 3.51 7.78
N GLY A 303 5.86 4.13 7.06
CA GLY A 303 7.27 4.12 7.45
C GLY A 303 7.56 4.85 8.76
N ALA A 304 6.71 5.79 9.17
CA ALA A 304 6.85 6.49 10.44
C ALA A 304 6.59 5.56 11.64
N ARG A 305 5.79 4.52 11.44
CA ARG A 305 5.50 3.52 12.47
C ARG A 305 6.75 2.77 12.95
N SER A 306 7.77 2.63 12.08
CA SER A 306 9.08 2.07 12.45
C SER A 306 9.78 2.78 13.60
N LEU A 307 9.40 4.03 13.88
CA LEU A 307 9.95 4.85 14.96
C LEU A 307 9.09 4.81 16.24
N THR A 308 8.09 3.94 16.29
CA THR A 308 7.13 3.86 17.41
C THR A 308 7.20 2.53 18.15
N ASP A 309 6.66 2.53 19.36
CA ASP A 309 6.47 1.32 20.17
C ASP A 309 5.15 0.58 19.86
N LYS A 310 4.43 0.94 18.80
CA LYS A 310 3.30 0.17 18.31
C LYS A 310 3.78 -1.23 17.90
N VAL A 311 2.88 -2.19 17.98
CA VAL A 311 3.23 -3.60 17.83
C VAL A 311 2.65 -4.22 16.57
N VAL A 312 3.35 -5.20 16.08
CA VAL A 312 2.97 -6.10 14.99
C VAL A 312 1.72 -6.88 15.38
N GLN A 313 0.78 -7.02 14.44
CA GLN A 313 -0.49 -7.73 14.62
C GLN A 313 -0.65 -8.87 13.61
N VAL A 314 -1.46 -9.86 13.96
CA VAL A 314 -1.94 -10.87 12.99
C VAL A 314 -2.91 -10.23 12.01
N ASN A 315 -3.00 -10.78 10.81
CA ASN A 315 -3.77 -10.24 9.68
C ASN A 315 -3.40 -8.77 9.38
N GLN A 316 -2.12 -8.49 9.39
CA GLN A 316 -1.55 -7.20 9.05
C GLN A 316 -0.55 -7.40 7.90
N PRO A 317 -0.75 -6.69 6.77
CA PRO A 317 0.20 -6.71 5.65
C PRO A 317 1.34 -5.73 5.91
N TYR A 318 2.51 -6.07 5.37
CA TYR A 318 3.73 -5.28 5.48
C TYR A 318 4.41 -5.15 4.13
N GLU A 319 5.05 -4.00 3.95
CA GLU A 319 5.97 -3.72 2.86
C GLU A 319 7.28 -3.20 3.44
N TRP A 320 8.36 -3.92 3.16
CA TRP A 320 9.69 -3.57 3.63
C TRP A 320 10.49 -3.00 2.47
N PHE A 321 11.00 -1.79 2.64
CA PHE A 321 11.77 -1.09 1.61
C PHE A 321 13.25 -1.10 1.97
N ILE A 322 13.89 -2.26 1.84
CA ILE A 322 15.28 -2.42 2.16
C ILE A 322 16.13 -1.92 1.00
N THR A 323 16.89 -0.86 1.22
CA THR A 323 17.70 -0.23 0.18
C THR A 323 19.18 -0.26 0.51
N VAL A 324 20.00 -0.58 -0.48
CA VAL A 324 21.43 -0.29 -0.50
C VAL A 324 21.70 0.51 -1.76
N THR A 325 22.68 1.42 -1.75
CA THR A 325 22.98 2.24 -2.93
C THR A 325 23.21 1.39 -4.17
N GLY A 326 22.29 1.49 -5.13
CA GLY A 326 22.26 0.69 -6.34
C GLY A 326 21.18 -0.38 -6.42
N THR A 327 20.47 -0.63 -5.32
CA THR A 327 19.40 -1.63 -5.28
C THR A 327 18.33 -1.32 -4.24
N LYS A 328 17.24 -2.05 -4.32
CA LYS A 328 16.11 -2.01 -3.37
C LYS A 328 15.40 -3.36 -3.40
N THR A 329 14.90 -3.84 -2.27
CA THR A 329 13.86 -4.87 -2.24
C THR A 329 12.54 -4.24 -1.84
N GLY A 330 11.44 -4.92 -2.10
CA GLY A 330 10.10 -4.47 -1.71
C GLY A 330 9.10 -5.54 -2.08
N GLU A 331 8.66 -6.30 -1.07
CA GLU A 331 7.70 -7.37 -1.19
C GLU A 331 6.48 -7.07 -0.33
N LEU A 332 5.30 -7.36 -0.85
CA LEU A 332 4.10 -7.43 -0.03
C LEU A 332 4.09 -8.74 0.74
N SER A 333 4.14 -8.66 2.04
CA SER A 333 4.04 -9.79 2.96
C SER A 333 2.85 -9.64 3.90
N LEU A 334 2.31 -10.77 4.36
CA LEU A 334 1.16 -10.82 5.25
C LEU A 334 1.48 -11.71 6.44
N LEU A 335 1.31 -11.19 7.64
CA LEU A 335 1.45 -11.98 8.86
C LEU A 335 0.10 -12.59 9.23
N THR A 336 0.04 -13.90 9.22
CA THR A 336 -1.13 -14.68 9.62
C THR A 336 -0.88 -15.42 10.94
N GLU A 337 -1.87 -16.13 11.46
CA GLU A 337 -1.68 -17.02 12.62
C GLU A 337 -0.70 -18.16 12.34
N GLU A 338 -0.55 -18.57 11.08
CA GLU A 338 0.36 -19.63 10.63
C GLU A 338 1.79 -19.14 10.42
N GLY A 339 2.02 -17.82 10.44
CA GLY A 339 3.30 -17.15 10.24
C GLY A 339 3.25 -16.14 9.11
N LEU A 340 4.43 -15.63 8.74
CA LEU A 340 4.54 -14.68 7.64
C LEU A 340 4.56 -15.40 6.29
N GLU A 341 3.74 -14.95 5.36
CA GLU A 341 3.81 -15.28 3.93
C GLU A 341 4.35 -14.10 3.11
N ILE A 342 5.21 -14.35 2.14
CA ILE A 342 5.61 -13.35 1.15
C ILE A 342 4.56 -13.42 0.04
N SER A 343 3.44 -12.70 0.19
CA SER A 343 2.26 -12.83 -0.66
C SER A 343 2.54 -12.52 -2.13
N SER A 344 3.48 -11.62 -2.41
CA SER A 344 3.93 -11.28 -3.76
C SER A 344 4.93 -12.29 -4.37
N PHE A 345 5.23 -13.40 -3.64
CA PHE A 345 6.18 -14.40 -4.13
C PHE A 345 5.71 -15.85 -3.93
N CYS A 346 4.64 -16.11 -3.20
CA CYS A 346 4.17 -17.47 -2.88
C CYS A 346 3.90 -18.36 -4.09
N HIS A 347 3.45 -17.77 -5.21
CA HIS A 347 3.11 -18.49 -6.45
C HIS A 347 3.81 -17.91 -7.67
N SER A 348 4.89 -17.16 -7.44
CA SER A 348 5.59 -16.40 -8.46
C SER A 348 6.35 -17.29 -9.45
N SER A 349 6.35 -16.88 -10.70
CA SER A 349 7.26 -17.38 -11.74
C SER A 349 8.57 -16.58 -11.82
N TRP A 350 8.77 -15.63 -10.92
CA TRP A 350 10.01 -14.86 -10.78
C TRP A 350 11.12 -15.74 -10.21
N PRO A 351 12.41 -15.56 -10.62
CA PRO A 351 13.51 -16.34 -10.08
C PRO A 351 13.69 -16.13 -8.58
N GLY A 352 14.01 -17.21 -7.86
CA GLY A 352 14.24 -17.19 -6.43
C GLY A 352 15.72 -17.28 -6.06
N LEU A 353 16.10 -16.52 -5.03
CA LEU A 353 17.41 -16.55 -4.38
C LEU A 353 17.30 -17.31 -3.05
N LEU A 354 17.96 -18.45 -2.94
CA LEU A 354 18.08 -19.17 -1.67
C LEU A 354 19.14 -18.51 -0.79
N LEU A 355 18.72 -17.97 0.34
CA LEU A 355 19.59 -17.34 1.33
C LEU A 355 19.66 -18.19 2.61
N THR A 356 20.85 -18.26 3.19
CA THR A 356 21.07 -18.77 4.55
C THR A 356 21.33 -17.60 5.49
N THR A 357 20.50 -17.49 6.50
CA THR A 357 20.61 -16.48 7.57
C THR A 357 20.90 -17.17 8.90
N SER A 358 21.06 -16.40 9.98
CA SER A 358 21.13 -16.94 11.36
C SER A 358 19.82 -17.61 11.83
N PHE A 359 18.73 -17.40 11.10
CA PHE A 359 17.38 -17.92 11.43
C PHE A 359 16.98 -19.12 10.54
N GLY A 360 17.85 -19.55 9.62
CA GLY A 360 17.60 -20.67 8.72
C GLY A 360 17.66 -20.28 7.24
N ALA A 361 17.28 -21.23 6.38
CA ALA A 361 17.20 -21.01 4.95
C ALA A 361 15.84 -20.42 4.55
N ILE A 362 15.84 -19.49 3.61
CA ILE A 362 14.63 -18.88 3.03
C ILE A 362 14.88 -18.55 1.57
N THR A 363 13.86 -18.69 0.73
CA THR A 363 13.89 -18.25 -0.66
C THR A 363 13.16 -16.93 -0.81
N VAL A 364 13.81 -15.94 -1.39
CA VAL A 364 13.27 -14.60 -1.70
C VAL A 364 13.45 -14.30 -3.18
N PRO A 365 12.79 -13.31 -3.76
CA PRO A 365 13.02 -12.93 -5.16
C PRO A 365 14.48 -12.59 -5.45
N ASP A 366 14.96 -12.96 -6.63
CA ASP A 366 16.29 -12.64 -7.14
C ASP A 366 16.23 -11.61 -8.27
N ILE A 367 17.40 -11.15 -8.74
CA ILE A 367 17.48 -10.39 -9.99
C ILE A 367 17.19 -11.35 -11.16
N MET A 368 16.24 -10.98 -12.03
CA MET A 368 15.95 -11.77 -13.23
C MET A 368 17.09 -11.58 -14.24
N MET A 369 17.81 -12.65 -14.52
CA MET A 369 18.86 -12.67 -15.53
C MET A 369 18.30 -12.92 -16.92
N ARG A 370 18.69 -12.11 -17.89
CA ARG A 370 18.26 -12.16 -19.29
C ARG A 370 19.44 -12.16 -20.25
#